data_b9db534c473d37c2bfd953b4624c9d51
#
_entry.id   b9db534c473d37c2bfd953b4624c9d51
#
_cell.length_a   1.000
_cell.length_b   1.000
_cell.length_c   1.000
_cell.angle_alpha   90.00
_cell.angle_beta   90.00
_cell.angle_gamma   90.00
#
_symmetry.space_group_name_H-M   'P 1'
#
loop_
_entity.id
_entity.type
_entity.pdbx_description
1 polymer ?
#
loop_
_entity_poly.entity_id
_entity_poly.type
_entity_poly.pdbx_seq_one_letter_code
_entity_poly.pdbx_strand_id
1 'polypeptide(L)'
;ATAEQQLQNSPAQLNTQNPQVKRNAQNSPRLLSAFFGLDNQIPAGIPGCPNAGNDDGLPVVFSRTLNAFSIDETDFEVISASGDRSTPVCATLLPAINPGELRTVLLIGDFGSPDDQPETVAIVNNLFSNRAEGRRVNFKGATKRVVPLEDGPSLALAEIVPRIQLVLTQNGCPSENTAQVVRAVWDGGITKPGGAEVDDVERELYRVTMKNAQGQISEVTPFAFGDLNDGDNNHLLCLDVEGLPIEVSFPAGAMTDPNDDLNPRTSIPVTGKNFDDDE
;
A
#
# COMPACT_ATOMS: atom_id res chain seq x y z
N ALA A 1 14.57 34.23 -52.71
CA ALA A 1 14.38 32.87 -52.17
C ALA A 1 14.74 32.92 -50.72
N THR A 2 13.75 32.98 -49.87
CA THR A 2 13.87 33.00 -48.39
C THR A 2 13.66 31.58 -47.88
N ALA A 3 14.64 31.04 -47.15
CA ALA A 3 14.54 29.78 -46.46
C ALA A 3 13.89 30.00 -45.10
N GLU A 4 12.72 29.43 -44.90
CA GLU A 4 12.07 29.31 -43.59
C GLU A 4 12.75 28.20 -42.79
N GLN A 5 13.36 28.56 -41.68
CA GLN A 5 13.80 27.62 -40.65
C GLN A 5 12.61 27.20 -39.79
N GLN A 6 12.12 25.99 -39.96
CA GLN A 6 11.23 25.35 -39.03
C GLN A 6 12.02 24.89 -37.78
N LEU A 7 11.79 25.58 -36.67
CA LEU A 7 12.18 25.10 -35.34
C LEU A 7 11.24 23.97 -34.94
N GLN A 8 11.72 22.73 -35.05
CA GLN A 8 11.07 21.58 -34.40
C GLN A 8 11.40 21.58 -32.90
N ASN A 9 10.45 21.99 -32.09
CA ASN A 9 10.48 21.73 -30.64
C ASN A 9 10.14 20.27 -30.41
N SER A 10 11.12 19.41 -30.24
CA SER A 10 10.95 18.06 -29.69
C SER A 10 10.74 18.16 -28.18
N PRO A 11 9.69 17.55 -27.60
CA PRO A 11 9.58 17.45 -26.16
C PRO A 11 10.76 16.64 -25.63
N ALA A 12 11.46 17.20 -24.65
CA ALA A 12 12.55 16.52 -23.96
C ALA A 12 12.01 15.22 -23.34
N GLN A 13 12.44 14.08 -23.88
CA GLN A 13 12.20 12.78 -23.25
C GLN A 13 12.90 12.78 -21.88
N LEU A 14 12.12 12.74 -20.80
CA LEU A 14 12.66 12.54 -19.46
C LEU A 14 13.45 11.22 -19.46
N ASN A 15 14.75 11.33 -19.21
CA ASN A 15 15.61 10.15 -19.09
C ASN A 15 15.31 9.43 -17.77
N THR A 16 14.34 8.51 -17.80
CA THR A 16 13.89 7.71 -16.64
C THR A 16 14.92 6.69 -16.17
N GLN A 17 16.07 6.60 -16.81
CA GLN A 17 17.14 5.66 -16.44
C GLN A 17 18.17 6.26 -15.46
N ASN A 18 18.10 7.56 -15.17
CA ASN A 18 19.00 8.17 -14.19
C ASN A 18 18.62 7.69 -12.77
N PRO A 19 19.55 7.07 -12.01
CA PRO A 19 19.28 6.59 -10.64
C PRO A 19 18.77 7.68 -9.70
N GLN A 20 19.22 8.93 -9.89
CA GLN A 20 18.76 10.07 -9.09
C GLN A 20 17.30 10.43 -9.39
N VAL A 21 16.87 10.33 -10.64
CA VAL A 21 15.46 10.57 -11.03
C VAL A 21 14.58 9.47 -10.47
N LYS A 22 15.02 8.20 -10.50
CA LYS A 22 14.31 7.08 -9.88
C LYS A 22 14.19 7.22 -8.36
N ARG A 23 15.26 7.60 -7.65
CA ARG A 23 15.23 7.86 -6.20
C ARG A 23 14.31 9.02 -5.85
N ASN A 24 14.31 10.10 -6.62
CA ASN A 24 13.42 11.24 -6.38
C ASN A 24 11.95 10.88 -6.62
N ALA A 25 11.66 10.06 -7.63
CA ALA A 25 10.30 9.57 -7.88
C ALA A 25 9.79 8.64 -6.77
N GLN A 26 10.65 7.78 -6.20
CA GLN A 26 10.30 6.92 -5.06
C GLN A 26 10.08 7.71 -3.77
N ASN A 27 10.77 8.85 -3.60
CA ASN A 27 10.67 9.69 -2.40
C ASN A 27 9.58 10.78 -2.49
N SER A 28 8.90 10.93 -3.63
CA SER A 28 7.82 11.90 -3.78
C SER A 28 6.57 11.45 -3.02
N PRO A 29 5.85 12.38 -2.34
CA PRO A 29 4.58 12.07 -1.69
C PRO A 29 3.56 11.64 -2.75
N ARG A 30 3.02 10.43 -2.63
CA ARG A 30 1.99 9.91 -3.52
C ARG A 30 1.10 8.90 -2.83
N LEU A 31 -0.10 8.75 -3.35
CA LEU A 31 -0.98 7.63 -3.03
C LEU A 31 -0.56 6.43 -3.89
N LEU A 32 -0.35 5.29 -3.25
CA LEU A 32 0.04 4.04 -3.93
C LEU A 32 -1.18 3.32 -4.49
N SER A 33 -2.24 3.25 -3.68
CA SER A 33 -3.53 2.72 -4.07
C SER A 33 -4.67 3.50 -3.42
N ALA A 34 -5.85 3.33 -3.98
CA ALA A 34 -7.15 3.61 -3.39
C ALA A 34 -8.07 2.49 -3.90
N PHE A 35 -8.78 1.82 -3.01
CA PHE A 35 -9.52 0.61 -3.33
C PHE A 35 -10.95 0.71 -2.80
N PHE A 36 -11.97 0.51 -3.65
CA PHE A 36 -13.36 0.50 -3.22
C PHE A 36 -13.72 -0.91 -2.73
N GLY A 37 -13.37 -1.18 -1.46
CA GLY A 37 -13.43 -2.53 -0.90
C GLY A 37 -14.78 -2.91 -0.30
N LEU A 38 -15.61 -1.93 0.09
CA LEU A 38 -16.92 -2.19 0.72
C LEU A 38 -17.95 -1.16 0.26
N ASP A 39 -19.08 -1.64 -0.26
CA ASP A 39 -20.27 -0.86 -0.58
C ASP A 39 -21.33 -1.10 0.49
N ASN A 40 -21.63 -0.09 1.31
CA ASN A 40 -22.61 -0.13 2.41
C ASN A 40 -22.44 -1.27 3.43
N GLN A 41 -21.19 -1.73 3.69
CA GLN A 41 -20.91 -2.91 4.50
C GLN A 41 -20.00 -2.64 5.70
N ILE A 42 -19.61 -1.41 5.97
CA ILE A 42 -18.82 -1.10 7.15
C ILE A 42 -19.57 -1.52 8.40
N PRO A 43 -18.96 -2.33 9.29
CA PRO A 43 -19.61 -2.75 10.53
C PRO A 43 -19.80 -1.57 11.49
N ALA A 44 -20.91 -1.60 12.23
CA ALA A 44 -21.15 -0.60 13.28
C ALA A 44 -20.12 -0.73 14.41
N GLY A 45 -19.74 0.41 14.99
CA GLY A 45 -18.92 0.44 16.22
C GLY A 45 -17.41 0.42 15.97
N ILE A 46 -16.94 0.81 14.80
CA ILE A 46 -15.49 1.03 14.57
C ILE A 46 -14.97 2.09 15.56
N PRO A 47 -13.91 1.79 16.32
CA PRO A 47 -13.33 2.76 17.25
C PRO A 47 -12.91 4.05 16.55
N GLY A 48 -13.33 5.18 17.08
CA GLY A 48 -13.07 6.49 16.48
C GLY A 48 -14.03 6.91 15.36
N CYS A 49 -14.90 6.02 14.87
CA CYS A 49 -15.88 6.26 13.82
C CYS A 49 -17.31 5.88 14.24
N PRO A 50 -17.93 6.55 15.24
CA PRO A 50 -19.15 6.07 15.88
C PRO A 50 -20.39 6.01 14.97
N ASN A 51 -20.40 6.74 13.86
CA ASN A 51 -21.54 6.85 12.95
C ASN A 51 -21.30 6.18 11.60
N ALA A 52 -20.28 5.37 11.47
CA ALA A 52 -19.81 4.80 10.22
C ALA A 52 -20.46 3.46 9.82
N GLY A 53 -21.41 2.97 10.60
CA GLY A 53 -22.06 1.67 10.31
C GLY A 53 -22.95 1.72 9.07
N ASN A 54 -22.80 0.75 8.18
CA ASN A 54 -23.43 0.62 6.88
C ASN A 54 -23.02 1.69 5.83
N ASP A 55 -21.89 2.35 6.03
CA ASP A 55 -21.26 3.20 5.02
C ASP A 55 -20.29 2.37 4.16
N ASP A 56 -19.74 3.02 3.14
CA ASP A 56 -18.71 2.47 2.27
C ASP A 56 -17.34 2.48 2.97
N GLY A 57 -16.47 1.54 2.57
CA GLY A 57 -15.09 1.46 3.01
C GLY A 57 -14.13 1.58 1.83
N LEU A 58 -13.21 2.56 1.92
CA LEU A 58 -12.25 2.86 0.86
C LEU A 58 -10.85 3.03 1.47
N PRO A 59 -10.04 1.95 1.59
CA PRO A 59 -8.65 2.04 2.01
C PRO A 59 -7.80 2.76 0.99
N VAL A 60 -6.91 3.63 1.49
CA VAL A 60 -5.93 4.40 0.71
C VAL A 60 -4.53 4.15 1.27
N VAL A 61 -3.64 3.61 0.44
CA VAL A 61 -2.24 3.34 0.82
C VAL A 61 -1.34 4.48 0.40
N PHE A 62 -0.55 4.98 1.33
CA PHE A 62 0.39 6.09 1.13
C PHE A 62 1.83 5.60 0.93
N SER A 63 2.63 6.34 0.18
CA SER A 63 4.04 6.04 -0.05
C SER A 63 4.93 6.20 1.20
N ARG A 64 4.39 6.78 2.29
CA ARG A 64 5.07 6.97 3.58
C ARG A 64 4.06 6.83 4.71
N THR A 65 4.56 6.45 5.89
CA THR A 65 3.74 6.47 7.11
C THR A 65 3.28 7.90 7.43
N LEU A 66 2.06 8.01 7.91
CA LEU A 66 1.42 9.27 8.25
C LEU A 66 1.63 9.63 9.72
N ASN A 67 1.52 10.92 10.02
CA ASN A 67 1.37 11.37 11.38
C ASN A 67 -0.10 11.16 11.81
N ALA A 68 -0.37 10.16 12.63
CA ALA A 68 -1.72 9.79 13.07
C ALA A 68 -2.52 10.95 13.68
N PHE A 69 -1.85 11.92 14.30
CA PHE A 69 -2.50 13.10 14.91
C PHE A 69 -2.85 14.20 13.89
N SER A 70 -2.49 14.02 12.62
CA SER A 70 -2.76 15.01 11.58
C SER A 70 -3.76 14.52 10.54
N ILE A 71 -4.38 13.39 10.76
CA ILE A 71 -5.39 12.84 9.85
C ILE A 71 -6.75 13.38 10.28
N ASP A 72 -7.44 13.97 9.31
CA ASP A 72 -8.78 14.50 9.47
C ASP A 72 -9.59 14.13 8.23
N GLU A 73 -10.86 13.79 8.37
CA GLU A 73 -11.74 13.41 7.26
C GLU A 73 -11.82 14.51 6.20
N THR A 74 -11.71 15.78 6.59
CA THR A 74 -11.71 16.93 5.67
C THR A 74 -10.44 17.05 4.83
N ASP A 75 -9.40 16.25 5.09
CA ASP A 75 -8.21 16.19 4.25
C ASP A 75 -8.47 15.47 2.92
N PHE A 76 -9.58 14.73 2.84
CA PHE A 76 -9.90 13.85 1.72
C PHE A 76 -11.13 14.33 0.96
N GLU A 77 -11.10 14.10 -0.34
CA GLU A 77 -12.24 14.22 -1.23
C GLU A 77 -12.31 12.98 -2.11
N VAL A 78 -13.47 12.34 -2.16
CA VAL A 78 -13.76 11.22 -3.05
C VAL A 78 -14.64 11.73 -4.17
N ILE A 79 -14.32 11.40 -5.41
CA ILE A 79 -15.01 11.86 -6.61
C ILE A 79 -15.53 10.63 -7.35
N SER A 80 -16.85 10.55 -7.56
CA SER A 80 -17.48 9.47 -8.28
C SER A 80 -17.31 9.59 -9.81
N ALA A 81 -17.70 8.56 -10.54
CA ALA A 81 -17.67 8.54 -12.00
C ALA A 81 -18.56 9.61 -12.63
N SER A 82 -19.68 9.97 -11.99
CA SER A 82 -20.54 11.10 -12.40
C SER A 82 -19.91 12.47 -12.13
N GLY A 83 -18.88 12.55 -11.29
CA GLY A 83 -18.20 13.75 -10.86
C GLY A 83 -18.73 14.32 -9.57
N ASP A 84 -19.61 13.63 -8.86
CA ASP A 84 -20.06 14.01 -7.52
C ASP A 84 -18.91 13.91 -6.53
N ARG A 85 -18.90 14.80 -5.53
CA ARG A 85 -17.81 14.95 -4.57
C ARG A 85 -18.31 14.70 -3.16
N SER A 86 -17.67 13.78 -2.47
CA SER A 86 -17.96 13.42 -1.08
C SER A 86 -16.74 13.68 -0.19
N THR A 87 -17.00 14.14 1.03
CA THR A 87 -16.02 14.12 2.11
C THR A 87 -16.33 12.93 3.00
N PRO A 88 -15.35 12.10 3.37
CA PRO A 88 -15.57 11.00 4.31
C PRO A 88 -16.23 11.46 5.61
N VAL A 89 -17.05 10.63 6.22
CA VAL A 89 -17.59 10.87 7.56
C VAL A 89 -16.56 10.48 8.64
N CYS A 90 -15.57 9.67 8.26
CA CYS A 90 -14.46 9.28 9.11
C CYS A 90 -13.24 8.89 8.27
N ALA A 91 -12.04 9.13 8.83
CA ALA A 91 -10.76 8.66 8.31
C ALA A 91 -9.94 8.07 9.45
N THR A 92 -9.56 6.80 9.34
CA THR A 92 -8.85 6.09 10.42
C THR A 92 -7.69 5.25 9.90
N LEU A 93 -6.64 5.09 10.72
CA LEU A 93 -5.54 4.15 10.44
C LEU A 93 -5.86 2.72 10.90
N LEU A 94 -6.92 2.53 11.70
CA LEU A 94 -7.31 1.19 12.14
C LEU A 94 -7.80 0.35 10.95
N PRO A 95 -7.43 -0.96 10.93
CA PRO A 95 -6.65 -1.70 11.93
C PRO A 95 -5.12 -1.58 11.80
N ALA A 96 -4.55 -1.07 10.70
CA ALA A 96 -3.13 -1.02 10.37
C ALA A 96 -2.35 0.03 11.21
N ILE A 97 -2.16 -0.23 12.51
CA ILE A 97 -1.54 0.70 13.46
C ILE A 97 -0.22 0.24 14.05
N ASN A 98 0.30 -0.89 13.64
CA ASN A 98 1.60 -1.39 14.09
C ASN A 98 2.77 -0.51 13.58
N PRO A 99 3.95 -0.57 14.20
CA PRO A 99 5.10 0.22 13.77
C PRO A 99 5.44 -0.01 12.29
N GLY A 100 5.39 1.08 11.49
CA GLY A 100 5.64 1.07 10.05
C GLY A 100 4.40 0.88 9.18
N GLU A 101 3.23 0.61 9.73
CA GLU A 101 1.98 0.39 9.00
C GLU A 101 1.10 1.64 8.89
N LEU A 102 1.38 2.67 9.65
CA LEU A 102 0.64 3.94 9.67
C LEU A 102 0.58 4.62 8.29
N ARG A 103 0.30 3.85 7.25
CA ARG A 103 0.25 4.31 5.85
C ARG A 103 -1.03 3.93 5.11
N THR A 104 -1.86 3.07 5.69
CA THR A 104 -3.18 2.75 5.16
C THR A 104 -4.22 3.53 5.94
N VAL A 105 -4.96 4.41 5.26
CA VAL A 105 -6.10 5.13 5.84
C VAL A 105 -7.37 4.51 5.28
N LEU A 106 -8.23 4.02 6.14
CA LEU A 106 -9.58 3.64 5.79
C LEU A 106 -10.45 4.90 5.80
N LEU A 107 -10.93 5.30 4.63
CA LEU A 107 -11.96 6.30 4.47
C LEU A 107 -13.32 5.62 4.59
N ILE A 108 -14.22 6.22 5.35
CA ILE A 108 -15.57 5.71 5.55
C ILE A 108 -16.57 6.83 5.24
N GLY A 109 -17.60 6.53 4.46
CA GLY A 109 -18.61 7.49 4.04
C GLY A 109 -19.48 6.96 2.94
N ASP A 110 -20.39 7.78 2.43
CA ASP A 110 -21.17 7.50 1.22
C ASP A 110 -20.38 8.01 0.01
N PHE A 111 -19.76 7.10 -0.73
CA PHE A 111 -18.88 7.44 -1.86
C PHE A 111 -19.49 7.11 -3.22
N GLY A 112 -20.66 6.48 -3.24
CA GLY A 112 -21.35 6.14 -4.47
C GLY A 112 -22.12 4.84 -4.38
N SER A 113 -22.18 4.15 -5.50
CA SER A 113 -22.92 2.89 -5.64
C SER A 113 -22.29 2.03 -6.73
N PRO A 114 -22.65 0.76 -6.89
CA PRO A 114 -22.15 -0.07 -7.99
C PRO A 114 -22.37 0.54 -9.39
N ASP A 115 -23.42 1.37 -9.56
CA ASP A 115 -23.73 2.04 -10.84
C ASP A 115 -23.01 3.39 -11.01
N ASP A 116 -22.53 4.00 -9.92
CA ASP A 116 -21.77 5.27 -9.91
C ASP A 116 -20.67 5.18 -8.86
N GLN A 117 -19.65 4.39 -9.14
CA GLN A 117 -18.56 4.09 -8.22
C GLN A 117 -17.62 5.29 -8.01
N PRO A 118 -16.92 5.36 -6.86
CA PRO A 118 -15.84 6.31 -6.68
C PRO A 118 -14.74 6.07 -7.73
N GLU A 119 -14.31 7.12 -8.40
CA GLU A 119 -13.26 7.05 -9.44
C GLU A 119 -11.92 7.62 -8.99
N THR A 120 -11.94 8.62 -8.12
CA THR A 120 -10.71 9.31 -7.69
C THR A 120 -10.78 9.70 -6.22
N VAL A 121 -9.68 9.45 -5.49
CA VAL A 121 -9.40 10.07 -4.19
C VAL A 121 -8.41 11.21 -4.38
N ALA A 122 -8.67 12.36 -3.75
CA ALA A 122 -7.81 13.53 -3.73
C ALA A 122 -7.50 13.96 -2.29
N ILE A 123 -6.26 14.38 -2.04
CA ILE A 123 -5.87 15.03 -0.79
C ILE A 123 -6.01 16.54 -0.97
N VAL A 124 -7.02 17.13 -0.35
CA VAL A 124 -7.40 18.53 -0.56
C VAL A 124 -6.81 19.49 0.49
N ASN A 125 -6.44 18.98 1.66
CA ASN A 125 -5.82 19.76 2.73
C ASN A 125 -4.40 19.28 3.07
N ASN A 126 -3.82 19.80 4.14
CA ASN A 126 -2.44 19.52 4.54
C ASN A 126 -2.36 18.21 5.33
N LEU A 127 -2.10 17.13 4.66
CA LEU A 127 -1.85 15.82 5.27
C LEU A 127 -0.35 15.49 5.23
N PHE A 128 0.23 15.16 6.37
CA PHE A 128 1.68 15.04 6.48
C PHE A 128 2.15 13.63 6.85
N SER A 129 3.31 13.25 6.27
CA SER A 129 4.01 12.04 6.71
C SER A 129 4.55 12.17 8.14
N ASN A 130 4.78 10.99 8.75
CA ASN A 130 5.57 10.89 9.97
C ASN A 130 7.03 11.34 9.71
N ARG A 131 7.72 11.79 10.74
CA ARG A 131 9.15 12.16 10.68
C ARG A 131 10.08 10.97 10.83
N ALA A 132 9.59 9.83 11.31
CA ALA A 132 10.39 8.64 11.52
C ALA A 132 11.05 8.10 10.22
N GLU A 133 10.44 8.38 9.06
CA GLU A 133 10.96 8.00 7.74
C GLU A 133 11.77 9.13 7.06
N GLY A 134 12.29 10.08 7.83
CA GLY A 134 13.10 11.19 7.33
C GLY A 134 12.33 12.52 7.20
N ARG A 135 12.62 13.28 6.13
CA ARG A 135 11.98 14.60 5.95
C ARG A 135 10.46 14.47 5.83
N ARG A 136 9.75 15.23 6.67
CA ARG A 136 8.30 15.37 6.59
C ARG A 136 7.86 15.86 5.20
N VAL A 137 6.93 15.17 4.58
CA VAL A 137 6.33 15.55 3.29
C VAL A 137 4.85 15.86 3.45
N ASN A 138 4.31 16.69 2.57
CA ASN A 138 2.89 17.02 2.53
C ASN A 138 2.26 16.34 1.31
N PHE A 139 1.17 15.64 1.51
CA PHE A 139 0.43 14.94 0.44
C PHE A 139 -0.63 15.81 -0.24
N LYS A 140 -0.84 17.06 0.20
CA LYS A 140 -1.80 17.98 -0.43
C LYS A 140 -1.61 18.04 -1.94
N GLY A 141 -2.68 17.81 -2.68
CA GLY A 141 -2.70 17.79 -4.14
C GLY A 141 -2.39 16.40 -4.74
N ALA A 142 -2.05 15.40 -3.93
CA ALA A 142 -1.92 14.03 -4.41
C ALA A 142 -3.31 13.46 -4.76
N THR A 143 -3.39 12.72 -5.85
CA THR A 143 -4.61 12.04 -6.29
C THR A 143 -4.32 10.58 -6.64
N LYS A 144 -5.33 9.75 -6.60
CA LYS A 144 -5.24 8.35 -7.02
C LYS A 144 -6.57 7.91 -7.61
N ARG A 145 -6.51 7.20 -8.75
CA ARG A 145 -7.66 6.49 -9.27
C ARG A 145 -8.03 5.35 -8.33
N VAL A 146 -9.31 5.18 -8.11
CA VAL A 146 -9.86 4.11 -7.27
C VAL A 146 -9.93 2.81 -8.08
N VAL A 147 -9.55 1.71 -7.47
CA VAL A 147 -9.79 0.36 -7.97
C VAL A 147 -11.27 0.05 -7.73
N PRO A 148 -12.03 -0.37 -8.74
CA PRO A 148 -13.47 -0.57 -8.62
C PRO A 148 -13.83 -1.76 -7.72
N LEU A 149 -15.09 -1.78 -7.28
CA LEU A 149 -15.64 -2.72 -6.31
C LEU A 149 -15.52 -4.20 -6.75
N GLU A 150 -15.61 -4.46 -8.05
CA GLU A 150 -15.58 -5.80 -8.65
C GLU A 150 -14.18 -6.34 -8.92
N ASP A 151 -13.14 -5.55 -8.67
CA ASP A 151 -11.74 -5.98 -8.83
C ASP A 151 -11.20 -6.50 -7.49
N GLY A 152 -10.58 -7.68 -7.50
CA GLY A 152 -9.94 -8.24 -6.32
C GLY A 152 -8.64 -7.53 -5.92
N PRO A 153 -8.16 -7.76 -4.69
CA PRO A 153 -7.05 -7.00 -4.09
C PRO A 153 -5.71 -7.30 -4.76
N SER A 154 -4.83 -6.30 -4.76
CA SER A 154 -3.48 -6.38 -5.35
C SER A 154 -2.41 -5.81 -4.40
N LEU A 155 -1.15 -6.21 -4.60
CA LEU A 155 -0.03 -5.65 -3.86
C LEU A 155 0.17 -4.17 -4.20
N ALA A 156 0.13 -3.31 -3.19
CA ALA A 156 0.32 -1.86 -3.30
C ALA A 156 1.74 -1.42 -2.94
N LEU A 157 2.42 -2.15 -2.04
CA LEU A 157 3.79 -1.86 -1.62
C LEU A 157 4.47 -3.15 -1.15
N ALA A 158 5.78 -3.24 -1.41
CA ALA A 158 6.68 -4.13 -0.70
C ALA A 158 7.89 -3.33 -0.22
N GLU A 159 8.30 -3.51 1.05
CA GLU A 159 9.43 -2.80 1.62
C GLU A 159 10.24 -3.68 2.59
N ILE A 160 11.55 -3.42 2.67
CA ILE A 160 12.39 -4.04 3.69
C ILE A 160 12.05 -3.40 5.04
N VAL A 161 11.73 -4.23 6.04
CA VAL A 161 11.39 -3.75 7.39
C VAL A 161 12.67 -3.48 8.18
N PRO A 162 12.89 -2.25 8.67
CA PRO A 162 14.05 -1.93 9.50
C PRO A 162 14.06 -2.75 10.79
N ARG A 163 15.22 -3.23 11.22
CA ARG A 163 15.37 -4.05 12.44
C ARG A 163 14.74 -3.41 13.69
N ILE A 164 14.80 -2.09 13.80
CA ILE A 164 14.21 -1.38 14.95
C ILE A 164 12.68 -1.56 15.01
N GLN A 165 12.01 -1.67 13.87
CA GLN A 165 10.56 -1.90 13.83
C GLN A 165 10.23 -3.33 14.28
N LEU A 166 11.04 -4.32 13.92
CA LEU A 166 10.84 -5.73 14.32
C LEU A 166 10.86 -5.93 15.84
N VAL A 167 11.64 -5.13 16.56
CA VAL A 167 11.70 -5.20 18.03
C VAL A 167 10.44 -4.64 18.69
N LEU A 168 9.71 -3.78 17.99
CA LEU A 168 8.51 -3.10 18.50
C LEU A 168 7.21 -3.79 18.12
N THR A 169 7.24 -4.73 17.18
CA THR A 169 6.06 -5.44 16.70
C THR A 169 5.76 -6.65 17.59
N GLN A 170 4.57 -6.70 18.16
CA GLN A 170 4.08 -7.91 18.83
C GLN A 170 3.70 -8.93 17.72
N ASN A 171 3.96 -10.22 17.98
CA ASN A 171 3.73 -11.30 16.99
C ASN A 171 4.52 -11.16 15.68
N GLY A 172 5.68 -10.50 15.73
CA GLY A 172 6.56 -10.38 14.58
C GLY A 172 7.17 -11.70 14.13
N CYS A 173 8.08 -11.64 13.18
CA CYS A 173 8.81 -12.81 12.70
C CYS A 173 9.55 -13.55 13.83
N PRO A 174 9.64 -14.91 13.78
CA PRO A 174 10.42 -15.68 14.74
C PRO A 174 11.86 -15.18 14.79
N SER A 175 12.37 -14.88 16.00
CA SER A 175 13.76 -14.36 16.17
C SER A 175 14.82 -15.38 15.75
N GLU A 176 14.50 -16.66 15.87
CA GLU A 176 15.32 -17.76 15.36
C GLU A 176 15.15 -17.88 13.86
N ASN A 177 16.22 -17.88 13.12
CA ASN A 177 16.31 -18.03 11.67
C ASN A 177 15.85 -16.84 10.82
N THR A 178 15.28 -15.75 11.36
CA THR A 178 14.95 -14.58 10.55
C THR A 178 16.20 -13.78 10.24
N ALA A 179 16.65 -13.82 8.98
CA ALA A 179 17.73 -12.99 8.47
C ALA A 179 17.22 -11.56 8.14
N GLN A 180 16.05 -11.48 7.53
CA GLN A 180 15.41 -10.22 7.15
C GLN A 180 13.90 -10.38 6.99
N VAL A 181 13.19 -9.25 6.92
CA VAL A 181 11.74 -9.21 6.77
C VAL A 181 11.36 -8.25 5.66
N VAL A 182 10.43 -8.68 4.82
CA VAL A 182 9.79 -7.83 3.81
C VAL A 182 8.33 -7.67 4.20
N ARG A 183 7.87 -6.41 4.33
CA ARG A 183 6.45 -6.11 4.47
C ARG A 183 5.82 -6.09 3.09
N ALA A 184 4.77 -6.85 2.89
CA ALA A 184 3.88 -6.80 1.75
C ALA A 184 2.59 -6.10 2.18
N VAL A 185 2.23 -5.00 1.51
CA VAL A 185 1.01 -4.22 1.78
C VAL A 185 0.08 -4.40 0.59
N TRP A 186 -1.14 -4.82 0.85
CA TRP A 186 -2.20 -4.92 -0.13
C TRP A 186 -2.98 -3.61 -0.22
N ASP A 187 -3.70 -3.41 -1.28
CA ASP A 187 -4.48 -2.19 -1.52
C ASP A 187 -5.78 -2.13 -0.70
N GLY A 188 -6.28 -3.27 -0.22
CA GLY A 188 -7.44 -3.39 0.65
C GLY A 188 -7.28 -4.47 1.70
N GLY A 189 -8.28 -4.64 2.55
CA GLY A 189 -8.37 -5.76 3.48
C GLY A 189 -8.40 -7.08 2.71
N ILE A 190 -7.67 -8.06 3.20
CA ILE A 190 -7.50 -9.35 2.53
C ILE A 190 -7.79 -10.51 3.47
N THR A 191 -8.43 -11.54 2.90
CA THR A 191 -8.69 -12.82 3.57
C THR A 191 -8.51 -13.95 2.58
N LYS A 192 -8.61 -15.17 3.05
CA LYS A 192 -8.86 -16.33 2.17
C LYS A 192 -10.29 -16.30 1.64
N PRO A 193 -10.57 -16.96 0.51
CA PRO A 193 -11.94 -17.18 0.08
C PRO A 193 -12.81 -17.72 1.23
N GLY A 194 -13.92 -17.03 1.49
CA GLY A 194 -14.79 -17.34 2.64
C GLY A 194 -14.44 -16.59 3.93
N GLY A 195 -13.56 -15.59 3.89
CA GLY A 195 -13.34 -14.60 4.95
C GLY A 195 -12.46 -15.04 6.11
N ALA A 196 -11.78 -16.19 6.02
CA ALA A 196 -10.83 -16.61 7.05
C ALA A 196 -9.47 -15.90 6.88
N GLU A 197 -8.77 -15.70 7.99
CA GLU A 197 -7.39 -15.19 8.00
C GLU A 197 -6.45 -16.11 7.21
N VAL A 198 -5.41 -15.52 6.63
CA VAL A 198 -4.35 -16.24 5.91
C VAL A 198 -3.54 -17.14 6.85
N ASP A 199 -2.97 -18.21 6.31
CA ASP A 199 -2.11 -19.12 7.05
C ASP A 199 -0.92 -19.61 6.20
N ASP A 200 -0.32 -20.73 6.59
CA ASP A 200 0.84 -21.31 5.92
C ASP A 200 0.56 -21.68 4.45
N VAL A 201 -0.68 -21.94 4.07
CA VAL A 201 -1.03 -22.26 2.67
C VAL A 201 -0.82 -21.04 1.79
N GLU A 202 -1.30 -19.90 2.20
CA GLU A 202 -1.13 -18.63 1.46
C GLU A 202 0.32 -18.14 1.56
N ARG A 203 0.99 -18.34 2.70
CA ARG A 203 2.43 -18.04 2.85
C ARG A 203 3.27 -18.74 1.79
N GLU A 204 2.98 -20.01 1.55
CA GLU A 204 3.72 -20.82 0.55
C GLU A 204 3.50 -20.36 -0.90
N LEU A 205 2.52 -19.51 -1.16
CA LEU A 205 2.27 -18.93 -2.47
C LEU A 205 3.11 -17.67 -2.76
N TYR A 206 3.55 -16.96 -1.72
CA TYR A 206 4.45 -15.82 -1.90
C TYR A 206 5.77 -16.22 -2.53
N ARG A 207 6.27 -15.38 -3.41
CA ARG A 207 7.65 -15.47 -3.95
C ARG A 207 8.33 -14.13 -3.75
N VAL A 208 9.50 -14.18 -3.12
CA VAL A 208 10.39 -13.03 -3.00
C VAL A 208 11.59 -13.27 -3.89
N THR A 209 11.75 -12.43 -4.90
CA THR A 209 12.93 -12.47 -5.77
C THR A 209 14.08 -11.78 -5.05
N MET A 210 15.16 -12.53 -4.88
CA MET A 210 16.38 -12.14 -4.15
C MET A 210 17.54 -11.96 -5.10
N LYS A 211 18.40 -10.98 -4.80
CA LYS A 211 19.68 -10.79 -5.47
C LYS A 211 20.82 -10.92 -4.46
N ASN A 212 21.74 -11.88 -4.68
CA ASN A 212 22.90 -12.04 -3.80
C ASN A 212 24.04 -11.07 -4.13
N ALA A 213 25.11 -11.07 -3.32
CA ALA A 213 26.27 -10.19 -3.50
C ALA A 213 26.98 -10.39 -4.85
N GLN A 214 26.86 -11.56 -5.47
CA GLN A 214 27.42 -11.87 -6.80
C GLN A 214 26.49 -11.47 -7.94
N GLY A 215 25.32 -10.89 -7.63
CA GLY A 215 24.33 -10.45 -8.61
C GLY A 215 23.44 -11.58 -9.15
N GLN A 216 23.52 -12.78 -8.59
CA GLN A 216 22.67 -13.89 -8.98
C GLN A 216 21.26 -13.71 -8.42
N ILE A 217 20.27 -14.07 -9.20
CA ILE A 217 18.85 -13.96 -8.87
C ILE A 217 18.31 -15.34 -8.50
N SER A 218 17.53 -15.39 -7.41
CA SER A 218 16.79 -16.57 -6.97
C SER A 218 15.43 -16.17 -6.44
N GLU A 219 14.49 -17.08 -6.44
CA GLU A 219 13.20 -16.89 -5.76
C GLU A 219 13.20 -17.69 -4.46
N VAL A 220 12.67 -17.09 -3.41
CA VAL A 220 12.50 -17.72 -2.10
C VAL A 220 11.05 -17.59 -1.64
N THR A 221 10.61 -18.58 -0.88
CA THR A 221 9.34 -18.56 -0.17
C THR A 221 9.61 -18.10 1.27
N PRO A 222 8.83 -17.20 1.85
CA PRO A 222 8.95 -16.85 3.27
C PRO A 222 8.80 -18.11 4.13
N PHE A 223 9.65 -18.30 5.13
CA PHE A 223 9.55 -19.48 6.01
C PHE A 223 8.49 -19.33 7.09
N ALA A 224 8.09 -18.08 7.41
CA ALA A 224 7.01 -17.74 8.33
C ALA A 224 6.34 -16.44 7.93
N PHE A 225 5.12 -16.22 8.40
CA PHE A 225 4.51 -14.91 8.51
C PHE A 225 4.75 -14.34 9.90
N GLY A 226 4.91 -13.02 9.98
CA GLY A 226 4.70 -12.25 11.20
C GLY A 226 3.49 -11.34 11.05
N ASP A 227 2.98 -10.84 12.19
CA ASP A 227 1.93 -9.83 12.22
C ASP A 227 0.61 -10.28 11.59
N LEU A 228 0.09 -11.39 12.10
CA LEU A 228 -1.19 -11.95 11.69
C LEU A 228 -2.24 -11.76 12.80
N ASN A 229 -3.52 -11.91 12.44
CA ASN A 229 -4.70 -11.87 13.30
C ASN A 229 -5.03 -10.46 13.84
N ASP A 230 -4.74 -9.44 13.08
CA ASP A 230 -5.15 -8.05 13.37
C ASP A 230 -6.13 -7.49 12.34
N GLY A 231 -6.38 -8.24 11.25
CA GLY A 231 -7.39 -7.93 10.24
C GLY A 231 -7.03 -6.74 9.35
N ASP A 232 -5.74 -6.47 9.20
CA ASP A 232 -5.25 -5.39 8.37
C ASP A 232 -4.83 -5.87 6.95
N ASN A 233 -4.16 -5.02 6.20
CA ASN A 233 -3.70 -5.28 4.83
C ASN A 233 -2.19 -5.49 4.72
N ASN A 234 -1.50 -5.79 5.84
CA ASN A 234 -0.06 -5.98 5.87
C ASN A 234 0.30 -7.44 6.19
N HIS A 235 1.28 -7.97 5.48
CA HIS A 235 1.91 -9.25 5.81
C HIS A 235 3.41 -9.07 6.00
N LEU A 236 3.96 -9.52 7.11
CA LEU A 236 5.40 -9.59 7.31
C LEU A 236 5.93 -10.94 6.78
N LEU A 237 6.67 -10.90 5.69
CA LEU A 237 7.30 -12.05 5.06
C LEU A 237 8.66 -12.31 5.70
N CYS A 238 8.76 -13.31 6.57
CA CYS A 238 9.98 -13.67 7.29
C CYS A 238 10.90 -14.50 6.39
N LEU A 239 12.11 -14.00 6.13
CA LEU A 239 13.09 -14.66 5.27
C LEU A 239 14.27 -15.18 6.10
N ASP A 240 14.69 -16.41 5.84
CA ASP A 240 15.85 -17.08 6.46
C ASP A 240 17.13 -16.93 5.62
N VAL A 241 17.07 -16.16 4.54
CA VAL A 241 18.18 -15.93 3.61
C VAL A 241 18.59 -14.47 3.61
N GLU A 242 19.89 -14.23 3.42
CA GLU A 242 20.46 -12.90 3.21
C GLU A 242 20.46 -12.54 1.72
N GLY A 243 20.62 -11.26 1.42
CA GLY A 243 20.65 -10.70 0.08
C GLY A 243 19.69 -9.54 -0.07
N LEU A 244 19.58 -8.99 -1.27
CA LEU A 244 18.70 -7.88 -1.59
C LEU A 244 17.35 -8.42 -2.12
N PRO A 245 16.25 -8.28 -1.39
CA PRO A 245 14.92 -8.51 -1.94
C PRO A 245 14.63 -7.44 -3.00
N ILE A 246 14.22 -7.85 -4.19
CA ILE A 246 13.98 -6.93 -5.32
C ILE A 246 12.54 -6.92 -5.81
N GLU A 247 11.78 -7.99 -5.60
CA GLU A 247 10.37 -8.10 -5.99
C GLU A 247 9.63 -9.05 -5.06
N VAL A 248 8.37 -8.75 -4.76
CA VAL A 248 7.40 -9.68 -4.17
C VAL A 248 6.34 -9.99 -5.21
N SER A 249 5.99 -11.26 -5.36
CA SER A 249 4.89 -11.69 -6.23
C SER A 249 3.96 -12.68 -5.53
N PHE A 250 2.70 -12.67 -5.98
CA PHE A 250 1.65 -13.55 -5.50
C PHE A 250 0.77 -14.01 -6.67
N PRO A 251 0.36 -15.31 -6.73
CA PRO A 251 -0.46 -15.83 -7.81
C PRO A 251 -1.91 -15.33 -7.75
N ALA A 252 -2.65 -15.48 -8.83
CA ALA A 252 -4.07 -15.16 -8.87
C ALA A 252 -4.91 -16.20 -8.12
N GLY A 253 -6.03 -15.76 -7.54
CA GLY A 253 -7.13 -16.62 -7.10
C GLY A 253 -6.97 -17.28 -5.75
N ALA A 254 -6.08 -16.78 -4.88
CA ALA A 254 -5.84 -17.35 -3.56
C ALA A 254 -6.21 -16.41 -2.40
N MET A 255 -6.38 -15.12 -2.67
CA MET A 255 -6.84 -14.11 -1.73
C MET A 255 -8.12 -13.48 -2.24
N THR A 256 -8.93 -12.97 -1.34
CA THR A 256 -10.13 -12.17 -1.66
C THR A 256 -10.15 -10.88 -0.87
N ASP A 257 -10.90 -9.93 -1.35
CA ASP A 257 -11.40 -8.81 -0.60
C ASP A 257 -12.66 -9.20 0.22
N PRO A 258 -13.28 -8.26 0.96
CA PRO A 258 -14.53 -8.53 1.70
C PRO A 258 -15.75 -8.88 0.82
N ASN A 259 -15.70 -8.63 -0.48
CA ASN A 259 -16.78 -8.99 -1.44
C ASN A 259 -16.56 -10.37 -2.09
N ASP A 260 -15.55 -11.14 -1.63
CA ASP A 260 -15.12 -12.42 -2.21
C ASP A 260 -14.57 -12.30 -3.66
N ASP A 261 -14.13 -11.11 -4.09
CA ASP A 261 -13.47 -10.93 -5.38
C ASP A 261 -12.03 -11.42 -5.32
N LEU A 262 -11.71 -12.37 -6.21
CA LEU A 262 -10.41 -13.03 -6.19
C LEU A 262 -9.29 -12.09 -6.68
N ASN A 263 -8.17 -12.10 -5.99
CA ASN A 263 -6.99 -11.34 -6.39
C ASN A 263 -6.49 -11.73 -7.79
N PRO A 264 -6.08 -10.77 -8.64
CA PRO A 264 -5.33 -11.06 -9.85
C PRO A 264 -3.90 -11.51 -9.50
N ARG A 265 -3.17 -12.08 -10.47
CA ARG A 265 -1.72 -12.23 -10.30
C ARG A 265 -1.10 -10.85 -10.11
N THR A 266 -0.33 -10.69 -9.03
CA THR A 266 0.25 -9.40 -8.68
C THR A 266 1.75 -9.53 -8.39
N SER A 267 2.53 -8.50 -8.73
CA SER A 267 3.93 -8.36 -8.32
C SER A 267 4.30 -6.91 -8.15
N ILE A 268 5.23 -6.63 -7.23
CA ILE A 268 5.68 -5.27 -6.94
C ILE A 268 7.16 -5.26 -6.55
N PRO A 269 7.93 -4.26 -7.02
CA PRO A 269 9.32 -4.09 -6.59
C PRO A 269 9.43 -3.82 -5.09
N VAL A 270 10.41 -4.44 -4.44
CA VAL A 270 10.73 -4.15 -3.04
C VAL A 270 11.46 -2.82 -2.93
N THR A 271 11.03 -1.98 -2.00
CA THR A 271 11.64 -0.70 -1.68
C THR A 271 12.33 -0.76 -0.31
N GLY A 272 13.23 0.20 -0.03
CA GLY A 272 13.99 0.26 1.22
C GLY A 272 15.48 0.06 0.99
N LYS A 273 16.27 0.30 2.05
CA LYS A 273 17.72 0.08 2.05
C LYS A 273 18.01 -1.24 2.74
N ASN A 274 18.99 -1.99 2.21
CA ASN A 274 19.65 -3.04 2.97
C ASN A 274 20.43 -2.41 4.14
N PHE A 275 20.57 -3.16 5.23
CA PHE A 275 21.30 -2.76 6.41
C PHE A 275 22.79 -2.47 6.17
N ASP A 276 23.33 -2.94 5.02
CA ASP A 276 24.75 -2.79 4.65
C ASP A 276 25.05 -1.52 3.83
N ASP A 277 24.05 -0.68 3.53
CA ASP A 277 24.24 0.55 2.74
C ASP A 277 24.66 1.79 3.58
N ASP A 278 24.90 1.63 4.89
CA ASP A 278 25.24 2.70 5.83
C ASP A 278 26.71 2.61 6.36
N GLU A 279 27.67 1.95 5.66
CA GLU A 279 29.12 2.06 5.92
C GLU A 279 29.79 3.12 5.04
#